data_c6de32eaa371c46c8c9a8366c9c7dbaf
#
_entry.id   c6de32eaa371c46c8c9a8366c9c7dbaf
#
_cell.length_a   1.000
_cell.length_b   1.000
_cell.length_c   1.000
_cell.angle_alpha   90.00
_cell.angle_beta   90.00
_cell.angle_gamma   90.00
#
_symmetry.space_group_name_H-M   'P 1'
#
loop_
_entity.id
_entity.type
_entity.pdbx_description
1 polymer ?
#
loop_
_entity_poly.entity_id
_entity_poly.type
_entity_poly.pdbx_seq_one_letter_code
_entity_poly.pdbx_strand_id
1 'polypeptide(L)'
;MVSAEAFIKQCYIPLNEGWGYIYGTWGSLWTAEKQANATRDMTVKYGSKWIGKMVTDCSGLLRWALYQLGESIVHHARYQYTDYCRNKGKLINGLREDGSSILPGTAVFLQGKEDKIHHVGVYVGDNTCIEAKGTVYGVVTSELSHWDHWGELIMVDYSGETPVTPTEDVLFKAVVNNPRNWLNVHSGPSENAQRRFQVHKGSIVDVLATEPEWWQIRYGNQIGWALAKYLSPIEAPEEPEQPEEPETQEPDAGSIAISPDDLNELINITNRLNDLLAKIGGYVG
;
A
#
# COMPACT_ATOMS: atom_id res chain seq x y z
N MET A 1 -17.37 7.37 -11.07
CA MET A 1 -16.12 7.14 -10.33
C MET A 1 -15.39 8.46 -10.17
N VAL A 2 -14.78 8.68 -9.04
CA VAL A 2 -14.00 9.88 -8.70
C VAL A 2 -12.50 9.52 -8.71
N SER A 3 -11.62 10.47 -9.03
CA SER A 3 -10.19 10.20 -8.97
C SER A 3 -9.72 10.01 -7.52
N ALA A 4 -8.70 9.18 -7.32
CA ALA A 4 -8.09 8.97 -6.01
C ALA A 4 -7.57 10.29 -5.42
N GLU A 5 -6.97 11.15 -6.25
CA GLU A 5 -6.52 12.48 -5.84
C GLU A 5 -7.66 13.35 -5.29
N ALA A 6 -8.82 13.40 -6.00
CA ALA A 6 -9.98 14.15 -5.54
C ALA A 6 -10.52 13.61 -4.21
N PHE A 7 -10.56 12.28 -4.06
CA PHE A 7 -11.01 11.64 -2.83
C PHE A 7 -10.07 11.97 -1.65
N ILE A 8 -8.76 11.87 -1.86
CA ILE A 8 -7.75 12.24 -0.86
C ILE A 8 -7.89 13.70 -0.44
N LYS A 9 -8.09 14.63 -1.39
CA LYS A 9 -8.31 16.05 -1.08
C LYS A 9 -9.50 16.26 -0.14
N GLN A 10 -10.59 15.52 -0.33
CA GLN A 10 -11.74 15.58 0.59
C GLN A 10 -11.39 15.04 1.98
N CYS A 11 -10.58 13.96 2.08
CA CYS A 11 -10.16 13.41 3.37
C CYS A 11 -9.26 14.36 4.17
N TYR A 12 -8.49 15.23 3.50
CA TYR A 12 -7.67 16.25 4.16
C TYR A 12 -8.50 17.37 4.81
N ILE A 13 -9.72 17.65 4.35
CA ILE A 13 -10.57 18.72 4.92
C ILE A 13 -10.88 18.43 6.40
N PRO A 14 -11.43 17.28 6.80
CA PRO A 14 -11.66 16.95 8.20
C PRO A 14 -10.38 16.95 9.05
N LEU A 15 -9.25 16.53 8.49
CA LEU A 15 -7.96 16.54 9.17
C LEU A 15 -7.50 17.98 9.46
N ASN A 16 -7.50 18.84 8.44
CA ASN A 16 -7.01 20.22 8.52
C ASN A 16 -7.90 21.11 9.40
N GLU A 17 -9.20 20.85 9.39
CA GLU A 17 -10.17 21.57 10.23
C GLU A 17 -10.23 21.00 11.66
N GLY A 18 -9.53 19.93 11.96
CA GLY A 18 -9.47 19.32 13.29
C GLY A 18 -10.82 18.77 13.75
N TRP A 19 -11.50 18.03 12.86
CA TRP A 19 -12.79 17.42 13.19
C TRP A 19 -12.67 16.43 14.35
N GLY A 20 -13.73 16.38 15.15
CA GLY A 20 -13.85 15.43 16.23
C GLY A 20 -14.30 14.04 15.77
N TYR A 21 -14.21 13.10 16.71
CA TYR A 21 -14.80 11.78 16.52
C TYR A 21 -16.00 11.60 17.43
N ILE A 22 -17.16 11.30 16.83
CA ILE A 22 -18.34 10.80 17.54
C ILE A 22 -18.91 9.63 16.75
N TYR A 23 -19.06 8.49 17.41
CA TYR A 23 -19.59 7.28 16.77
C TYR A 23 -21.00 7.51 16.16
N GLY A 24 -21.22 7.02 14.96
CA GLY A 24 -22.49 7.15 14.24
C GLY A 24 -22.67 8.48 13.52
N THR A 25 -21.62 9.32 13.43
CA THR A 25 -21.68 10.61 12.72
C THR A 25 -20.83 10.57 11.42
N TRP A 26 -21.21 11.42 10.46
CA TRP A 26 -20.52 11.56 9.19
C TRP A 26 -20.64 13.02 8.66
N GLY A 27 -19.84 13.91 9.24
CA GLY A 27 -19.82 15.32 8.86
C GLY A 27 -21.01 16.10 9.42
N SER A 28 -21.20 16.10 10.72
CA SER A 28 -22.24 16.88 11.39
C SER A 28 -21.66 17.75 12.49
N LEU A 29 -22.28 18.92 12.72
CA LEU A 29 -21.91 19.78 13.83
C LEU A 29 -22.30 19.09 15.16
N TRP A 30 -21.34 19.01 16.10
CA TRP A 30 -21.59 18.51 17.45
C TRP A 30 -22.02 19.66 18.35
N THR A 31 -23.25 19.61 18.86
CA THR A 31 -23.83 20.66 19.70
C THR A 31 -23.88 20.25 21.16
N ALA A 32 -24.02 21.25 22.06
CA ALA A 32 -24.21 21.00 23.49
C ALA A 32 -25.46 20.12 23.76
N GLU A 33 -26.53 20.29 23.00
CA GLU A 33 -27.73 19.47 23.08
C GLU A 33 -27.44 18.00 22.70
N LYS A 34 -26.73 17.75 21.59
CA LYS A 34 -26.32 16.40 21.20
C LYS A 34 -25.42 15.76 22.27
N GLN A 35 -24.51 16.55 22.86
CA GLN A 35 -23.66 16.07 23.94
C GLN A 35 -24.47 15.71 25.20
N ALA A 36 -25.42 16.54 25.59
CA ALA A 36 -26.28 16.28 26.76
C ALA A 36 -27.12 15.00 26.60
N ASN A 37 -27.50 14.67 25.36
CA ASN A 37 -28.26 13.46 25.01
C ASN A 37 -27.38 12.25 24.64
N ALA A 38 -26.05 12.33 24.79
CA ALA A 38 -25.15 11.25 24.49
C ALA A 38 -25.31 10.09 25.46
N THR A 39 -25.36 8.86 24.94
CA THR A 39 -25.54 7.63 25.76
C THR A 39 -24.35 6.69 25.72
N ARG A 40 -23.42 6.87 24.74
CA ARG A 40 -22.21 6.03 24.66
C ARG A 40 -21.15 6.53 25.62
N ASP A 41 -20.59 5.64 26.43
CA ASP A 41 -19.60 5.95 27.48
C ASP A 41 -18.48 6.87 27.01
N MET A 42 -17.87 6.55 25.87
CA MET A 42 -16.76 7.37 25.31
C MET A 42 -17.23 8.76 24.90
N THR A 43 -18.43 8.88 24.34
CA THR A 43 -19.02 10.17 23.97
C THR A 43 -19.39 10.97 25.22
N VAL A 44 -20.02 10.37 26.19
CA VAL A 44 -20.34 11.00 27.48
C VAL A 44 -19.09 11.53 28.14
N LYS A 45 -18.02 10.72 28.18
CA LYS A 45 -16.79 11.06 28.91
C LYS A 45 -15.91 12.09 28.18
N TYR A 46 -15.82 12.02 26.84
CA TYR A 46 -14.83 12.79 26.08
C TYR A 46 -15.42 13.63 24.95
N GLY A 47 -16.71 13.51 24.65
CA GLY A 47 -17.33 14.19 23.51
C GLY A 47 -17.49 15.70 23.69
N SER A 48 -17.53 16.18 24.95
CA SER A 48 -17.71 17.62 25.26
C SER A 48 -16.68 18.53 24.61
N LYS A 49 -15.44 18.05 24.42
CA LYS A 49 -14.37 18.83 23.76
C LYS A 49 -14.63 19.09 22.26
N TRP A 50 -15.58 18.36 21.67
CA TRP A 50 -15.95 18.52 20.27
C TRP A 50 -17.17 19.44 20.07
N ILE A 51 -17.78 19.96 21.14
CA ILE A 51 -18.90 20.92 21.01
C ILE A 51 -18.46 22.12 20.19
N GLY A 52 -19.26 22.46 19.18
CA GLY A 52 -18.96 23.53 18.20
C GLY A 52 -18.08 23.10 17.03
N LYS A 53 -17.63 21.85 16.98
CA LYS A 53 -16.84 21.32 15.86
C LYS A 53 -17.65 20.34 15.02
N MET A 54 -17.21 20.18 13.77
CA MET A 54 -17.66 19.07 12.93
C MET A 54 -17.12 17.76 13.46
N VAL A 55 -17.89 16.69 13.34
CA VAL A 55 -17.55 15.35 13.82
C VAL A 55 -17.89 14.28 12.79
N THR A 56 -17.10 13.21 12.82
CA THR A 56 -17.31 12.02 12.02
C THR A 56 -16.84 10.78 12.79
N ASP A 57 -17.28 9.57 12.44
CA ASP A 57 -16.60 8.34 12.84
C ASP A 57 -15.71 7.79 11.71
N CYS A 58 -15.10 6.63 11.91
CA CYS A 58 -14.14 6.08 10.95
C CYS A 58 -14.76 5.84 9.56
N SER A 59 -15.90 5.15 9.49
CA SER A 59 -16.61 4.87 8.23
C SER A 59 -17.37 6.09 7.70
N GLY A 60 -17.74 6.99 8.60
CA GLY A 60 -18.34 8.27 8.29
C GLY A 60 -17.39 9.22 7.55
N LEU A 61 -16.09 9.17 7.84
CA LEU A 61 -15.07 9.96 7.13
C LEU A 61 -15.07 9.65 5.63
N LEU A 62 -14.98 8.36 5.27
CA LEU A 62 -15.01 7.93 3.87
C LEU A 62 -16.35 8.30 3.21
N ARG A 63 -17.46 8.05 3.92
CA ARG A 63 -18.80 8.37 3.45
C ARG A 63 -18.95 9.85 3.15
N TRP A 64 -18.50 10.72 4.05
CA TRP A 64 -18.58 12.16 3.87
C TRP A 64 -17.72 12.63 2.69
N ALA A 65 -16.46 12.17 2.61
CA ALA A 65 -15.54 12.53 1.55
C ALA A 65 -16.06 12.15 0.15
N LEU A 66 -16.60 10.93 0.01
CA LEU A 66 -17.20 10.47 -1.23
C LEU A 66 -18.50 11.24 -1.57
N TYR A 67 -19.32 11.54 -0.56
CA TYR A 67 -20.55 12.30 -0.76
C TYR A 67 -20.30 13.71 -1.31
N GLN A 68 -19.21 14.38 -0.90
CA GLN A 68 -18.81 15.67 -1.47
C GLN A 68 -18.48 15.59 -2.97
N LEU A 69 -18.17 14.41 -3.47
CA LEU A 69 -17.83 14.13 -4.87
C LEU A 69 -19.00 13.50 -5.65
N GLY A 70 -20.19 13.43 -5.06
CA GLY A 70 -21.39 12.87 -5.69
C GLY A 70 -21.48 11.35 -5.65
N GLU A 71 -20.62 10.68 -4.88
CA GLU A 71 -20.63 9.23 -4.69
C GLU A 71 -21.26 8.84 -3.35
N SER A 72 -21.68 7.59 -3.22
CA SER A 72 -22.33 7.08 -2.02
C SER A 72 -21.73 5.76 -1.56
N ILE A 73 -21.47 5.65 -0.25
CA ILE A 73 -21.01 4.42 0.39
C ILE A 73 -21.75 4.19 1.71
N VAL A 74 -21.90 2.94 2.10
CA VAL A 74 -22.53 2.56 3.38
C VAL A 74 -21.74 3.12 4.57
N HIS A 75 -22.46 3.52 5.63
CA HIS A 75 -21.86 3.99 6.88
C HIS A 75 -21.56 2.81 7.81
N HIS A 76 -20.61 1.94 7.43
CA HIS A 76 -20.20 0.78 8.23
C HIS A 76 -18.88 0.20 7.69
N ALA A 77 -17.80 0.24 8.46
CA ALA A 77 -16.45 -0.16 8.03
C ALA A 77 -16.40 -1.59 7.44
N ARG A 78 -17.05 -2.57 8.08
CA ARG A 78 -17.07 -3.95 7.58
C ARG A 78 -17.69 -4.04 6.20
N TYR A 79 -18.85 -3.42 5.99
CA TYR A 79 -19.52 -3.46 4.68
C TYR A 79 -18.78 -2.63 3.64
N GLN A 80 -18.09 -1.55 4.02
CA GLN A 80 -17.17 -0.86 3.12
C GLN A 80 -16.09 -1.81 2.61
N TYR A 81 -15.53 -2.65 3.47
CA TYR A 81 -14.57 -3.66 3.08
C TYR A 81 -15.18 -4.79 2.24
N THR A 82 -16.28 -5.41 2.71
CA THR A 82 -16.83 -6.62 2.06
C THR A 82 -17.48 -6.34 0.73
N ASP A 83 -18.25 -5.24 0.62
CA ASP A 83 -19.19 -5.00 -0.47
C ASP A 83 -18.77 -3.86 -1.40
N TYR A 84 -17.88 -2.96 -0.93
CA TYR A 84 -17.47 -1.78 -1.69
C TYR A 84 -15.98 -1.77 -2.08
N CYS A 85 -15.23 -2.82 -1.80
CA CYS A 85 -13.87 -2.99 -2.28
C CYS A 85 -13.80 -4.07 -3.37
N ARG A 86 -13.30 -3.72 -4.58
CA ARG A 86 -13.10 -4.66 -5.69
C ARG A 86 -11.86 -5.54 -5.47
N ASN A 87 -10.69 -4.92 -5.28
CA ASN A 87 -9.45 -5.59 -4.92
C ASN A 87 -9.18 -5.34 -3.45
N LYS A 88 -8.86 -6.39 -2.70
CA LYS A 88 -8.64 -6.28 -1.25
C LYS A 88 -7.83 -7.46 -0.74
N GLY A 89 -7.16 -7.28 0.39
CA GLY A 89 -6.31 -8.28 1.00
C GLY A 89 -5.72 -7.83 2.32
N LYS A 90 -4.72 -8.55 2.79
CA LYS A 90 -3.96 -8.21 4.00
C LYS A 90 -2.82 -7.27 3.70
N LEU A 91 -2.44 -6.50 4.72
CA LEU A 91 -1.19 -5.74 4.78
C LEU A 91 -0.26 -6.38 5.80
N ILE A 92 0.99 -6.52 5.41
CA ILE A 92 2.08 -6.96 6.27
C ILE A 92 3.12 -5.85 6.26
N ASN A 93 3.24 -5.15 7.39
CA ASN A 93 4.14 -3.99 7.53
C ASN A 93 3.92 -2.91 6.44
N GLY A 94 2.66 -2.66 6.06
CA GLY A 94 2.30 -1.65 5.08
C GLY A 94 2.41 -2.09 3.61
N LEU A 95 2.76 -3.34 3.33
CA LEU A 95 2.81 -3.93 2.00
C LEU A 95 1.71 -4.98 1.83
N ARG A 96 1.29 -5.23 0.59
CA ARG A 96 0.45 -6.38 0.25
C ARG A 96 1.18 -7.69 0.54
N GLU A 97 0.46 -8.80 0.61
CA GLU A 97 1.06 -10.13 0.83
C GLU A 97 2.08 -10.54 -0.26
N ASP A 98 1.96 -10.00 -1.46
CA ASP A 98 2.90 -10.20 -2.58
C ASP A 98 4.10 -9.23 -2.55
N GLY A 99 4.22 -8.42 -1.50
CA GLY A 99 5.29 -7.44 -1.33
C GLY A 99 5.10 -6.13 -2.10
N SER A 100 4.03 -5.98 -2.88
CA SER A 100 3.73 -4.75 -3.59
C SER A 100 3.11 -3.67 -2.69
N SER A 101 3.23 -2.41 -3.09
CA SER A 101 2.60 -1.27 -2.40
C SER A 101 1.13 -1.13 -2.79
N ILE A 102 0.35 -0.49 -1.93
CA ILE A 102 -1.00 -0.03 -2.26
C ILE A 102 -0.94 1.39 -2.85
N LEU A 103 -1.98 1.76 -3.60
CA LEU A 103 -2.09 3.07 -4.23
C LEU A 103 -2.66 4.12 -3.26
N PRO A 104 -2.26 5.40 -3.37
CA PRO A 104 -2.95 6.48 -2.68
C PRO A 104 -4.46 6.47 -2.97
N GLY A 105 -5.27 6.81 -1.99
CA GLY A 105 -6.74 6.69 -2.06
C GLY A 105 -7.30 5.32 -1.72
N THR A 106 -6.44 4.28 -1.53
CA THR A 106 -6.86 2.97 -1.05
C THR A 106 -7.39 3.06 0.37
N ALA A 107 -8.54 2.44 0.64
CA ALA A 107 -9.04 2.31 1.99
C ALA A 107 -8.21 1.27 2.75
N VAL A 108 -7.89 1.57 4.01
CA VAL A 108 -7.15 0.69 4.92
C VAL A 108 -8.02 0.33 6.11
N PHE A 109 -7.87 -0.88 6.62
CA PHE A 109 -8.78 -1.41 7.62
C PHE A 109 -8.03 -2.10 8.75
N LEU A 110 -8.68 -2.14 9.94
CA LEU A 110 -8.25 -2.95 11.07
C LEU A 110 -9.27 -4.04 11.34
N GLN A 111 -8.75 -5.26 11.48
CA GLN A 111 -9.49 -6.43 11.88
C GLN A 111 -9.47 -6.56 13.41
N GLY A 112 -10.60 -6.77 14.00
CA GLY A 112 -10.74 -6.95 15.45
C GLY A 112 -10.92 -8.41 15.83
N LYS A 113 -11.51 -8.61 16.99
CA LYS A 113 -11.91 -9.94 17.46
C LYS A 113 -12.88 -10.59 16.47
N GLU A 114 -12.85 -11.92 16.39
CA GLU A 114 -13.72 -12.74 15.51
C GLU A 114 -13.50 -12.45 14.00
N ASP A 115 -12.28 -12.03 13.64
CA ASP A 115 -11.91 -11.77 12.25
C ASP A 115 -12.82 -10.75 11.53
N LYS A 116 -13.40 -9.81 12.27
CA LYS A 116 -14.29 -8.79 11.72
C LYS A 116 -13.60 -7.44 11.61
N ILE A 117 -13.69 -6.83 10.43
CA ILE A 117 -13.28 -5.44 10.24
C ILE A 117 -14.12 -4.52 11.14
N HIS A 118 -13.45 -3.67 11.91
CA HIS A 118 -14.08 -2.75 12.87
C HIS A 118 -13.66 -1.30 12.72
N HIS A 119 -12.60 -1.02 11.95
CA HIS A 119 -12.08 0.32 11.74
C HIS A 119 -11.64 0.52 10.29
N VAL A 120 -11.63 1.77 9.83
CA VAL A 120 -11.25 2.15 8.46
C VAL A 120 -10.59 3.52 8.44
N GLY A 121 -9.62 3.68 7.55
CA GLY A 121 -8.96 4.92 7.19
C GLY A 121 -8.69 4.98 5.69
N VAL A 122 -7.95 5.97 5.24
CA VAL A 122 -7.56 6.16 3.84
C VAL A 122 -6.05 6.35 3.76
N TYR A 123 -5.39 5.57 2.94
CA TYR A 123 -3.99 5.76 2.60
C TYR A 123 -3.85 6.97 1.65
N VAL A 124 -3.02 7.93 2.00
CA VAL A 124 -2.86 9.18 1.24
C VAL A 124 -1.48 9.33 0.61
N GLY A 125 -0.66 8.29 0.67
CA GLY A 125 0.72 8.31 0.19
C GLY A 125 1.73 8.46 1.33
N ASP A 126 3.01 8.31 1.02
CA ASP A 126 4.15 8.56 1.92
C ASP A 126 4.02 7.89 3.31
N ASN A 127 3.63 6.61 3.31
CA ASN A 127 3.39 5.82 4.53
C ASN A 127 2.36 6.44 5.49
N THR A 128 1.50 7.35 4.99
CA THR A 128 0.55 8.11 5.80
C THR A 128 -0.89 7.70 5.47
N CYS A 129 -1.68 7.49 6.51
CA CYS A 129 -3.12 7.30 6.44
C CYS A 129 -3.85 8.40 7.20
N ILE A 130 -5.05 8.77 6.76
CA ILE A 130 -5.98 9.64 7.48
C ILE A 130 -7.09 8.76 8.06
N GLU A 131 -7.35 8.92 9.34
CA GLU A 131 -8.40 8.19 10.06
C GLU A 131 -9.16 9.07 11.04
N ALA A 132 -10.42 8.78 11.28
CA ALA A 132 -11.13 9.25 12.45
C ALA A 132 -10.95 8.20 13.56
N LYS A 133 -9.95 8.42 14.44
CA LYS A 133 -9.37 7.40 15.33
C LYS A 133 -10.21 7.05 16.54
N GLY A 134 -10.95 8.00 17.06
CA GLY A 134 -11.78 7.81 18.25
C GLY A 134 -12.05 9.11 19.00
N THR A 135 -13.00 9.07 19.96
CA THR A 135 -13.51 10.28 20.64
C THR A 135 -12.42 11.10 21.33
N VAL A 136 -11.32 10.45 21.77
CA VAL A 136 -10.19 11.13 22.38
C VAL A 136 -9.33 11.87 21.35
N TYR A 137 -9.24 11.38 20.13
CA TYR A 137 -8.25 11.85 19.15
C TYR A 137 -8.87 12.73 18.04
N GLY A 138 -10.10 12.40 17.57
CA GLY A 138 -10.68 13.03 16.40
C GLY A 138 -10.12 12.47 15.08
N VAL A 139 -10.06 13.32 14.06
CA VAL A 139 -9.44 13.00 12.77
C VAL A 139 -7.94 13.30 12.86
N VAL A 140 -7.13 12.28 12.57
CA VAL A 140 -5.66 12.34 12.71
C VAL A 140 -4.98 11.56 11.59
N THR A 141 -3.66 11.68 11.51
CA THR A 141 -2.83 10.80 10.68
C THR A 141 -2.30 9.60 11.47
N SER A 142 -2.03 8.52 10.77
CA SER A 142 -1.33 7.33 11.28
C SER A 142 -0.43 6.74 10.20
N GLU A 143 0.49 5.85 10.60
CA GLU A 143 1.36 5.15 9.66
C GLU A 143 0.66 3.97 9.02
N LEU A 144 0.96 3.70 7.73
CA LEU A 144 0.40 2.57 6.99
C LEU A 144 0.74 1.22 7.62
N SER A 145 1.90 1.10 8.26
CA SER A 145 2.33 -0.11 8.98
C SER A 145 1.42 -0.52 10.16
N HIS A 146 0.57 0.39 10.62
CA HIS A 146 -0.41 0.14 11.69
C HIS A 146 -1.64 -0.65 11.20
N TRP A 147 -1.87 -0.71 9.89
CA TRP A 147 -3.06 -1.29 9.27
C TRP A 147 -2.80 -2.73 8.82
N ASP A 148 -3.80 -3.58 8.91
CA ASP A 148 -3.70 -5.01 8.62
C ASP A 148 -4.44 -5.47 7.36
N HIS A 149 -5.31 -4.62 6.79
CA HIS A 149 -6.04 -4.90 5.55
C HIS A 149 -6.11 -3.65 4.66
N TRP A 150 -6.28 -3.88 3.37
CA TRP A 150 -6.48 -2.86 2.34
C TRP A 150 -7.61 -3.22 1.39
N GLY A 151 -8.17 -2.21 0.73
CA GLY A 151 -9.16 -2.43 -0.32
C GLY A 151 -9.36 -1.22 -1.22
N GLU A 152 -9.39 -1.45 -2.53
CA GLU A 152 -9.70 -0.43 -3.53
C GLU A 152 -11.21 -0.23 -3.63
N LEU A 153 -11.67 0.97 -3.29
CA LEU A 153 -13.10 1.31 -3.36
C LEU A 153 -13.59 1.29 -4.81
N ILE A 154 -14.74 0.65 -5.06
CA ILE A 154 -15.29 0.46 -6.42
C ILE A 154 -15.65 1.78 -7.11
N MET A 155 -15.93 2.85 -6.38
CA MET A 155 -16.24 4.17 -6.89
C MET A 155 -15.03 5.08 -7.07
N VAL A 156 -13.82 4.64 -6.69
CA VAL A 156 -12.58 5.40 -6.84
C VAL A 156 -11.80 4.88 -8.05
N ASP A 157 -11.37 5.82 -8.89
CA ASP A 157 -10.51 5.56 -10.04
C ASP A 157 -9.05 5.75 -9.66
N TYR A 158 -8.27 4.67 -9.76
CA TYR A 158 -6.85 4.63 -9.45
C TYR A 158 -5.98 4.66 -10.71
N SER A 159 -6.55 4.83 -11.92
CA SER A 159 -5.81 4.75 -13.18
C SER A 159 -4.77 5.86 -13.38
N GLY A 160 -4.94 6.98 -12.67
CA GLY A 160 -3.97 8.08 -12.63
C GLY A 160 -2.85 7.89 -11.61
N GLU A 161 -3.00 6.91 -10.74
CA GLU A 161 -2.02 6.57 -9.70
C GLU A 161 -1.10 5.47 -10.23
N THR A 162 0.16 5.73 -10.32
CA THR A 162 1.13 4.66 -10.56
C THR A 162 1.41 3.98 -9.22
N PRO A 163 1.27 2.63 -9.12
CA PRO A 163 1.94 1.93 -8.05
C PRO A 163 3.41 2.34 -8.13
N VAL A 164 3.99 2.76 -7.03
CA VAL A 164 5.44 2.83 -6.98
C VAL A 164 5.88 1.37 -7.02
N THR A 165 5.94 0.82 -8.25
CA THR A 165 6.62 -0.43 -8.48
C THR A 165 8.06 -0.16 -8.05
N PRO A 166 8.70 -1.04 -7.28
CA PRO A 166 10.13 -0.98 -7.08
C PRO A 166 10.76 -1.10 -8.46
N THR A 167 10.98 0.03 -9.17
CA THR A 167 11.67 0.02 -10.44
C THR A 167 13.16 -0.08 -10.16
N GLU A 168 13.74 -1.08 -10.73
CA GLU A 168 15.09 -1.30 -11.27
C GLU A 168 16.34 -0.96 -10.43
N ASP A 169 16.25 -0.20 -9.33
CA ASP A 169 17.44 0.22 -8.59
C ASP A 169 17.47 -0.24 -7.11
N VAL A 170 16.67 -1.24 -6.75
CA VAL A 170 16.75 -1.82 -5.40
C VAL A 170 17.91 -2.80 -5.36
N LEU A 171 18.99 -2.44 -4.67
CA LEU A 171 20.13 -3.32 -4.49
C LEU A 171 19.77 -4.52 -3.61
N PHE A 172 19.08 -4.27 -2.49
CA PHE A 172 18.56 -5.27 -1.56
C PHE A 172 17.57 -4.62 -0.59
N LYS A 173 16.92 -5.44 0.23
CA LYS A 173 16.07 -4.98 1.35
C LYS A 173 16.83 -5.05 2.66
N ALA A 174 16.53 -4.11 3.57
CA ALA A 174 17.12 -4.11 4.90
C ALA A 174 16.07 -3.84 5.98
N VAL A 175 16.29 -4.40 7.16
CA VAL A 175 15.48 -4.14 8.35
C VAL A 175 16.12 -3.02 9.17
N VAL A 176 15.30 -2.09 9.65
CA VAL A 176 15.74 -1.03 10.57
C VAL A 176 15.93 -1.61 11.97
N ASN A 177 17.14 -1.56 12.51
CA ASN A 177 17.50 -2.10 13.83
C ASN A 177 18.00 -1.07 14.84
N ASN A 178 17.68 0.23 14.65
CA ASN A 178 18.09 1.30 15.53
C ASN A 178 17.60 1.09 16.98
N PRO A 179 18.49 1.13 18.01
CA PRO A 179 18.11 0.94 19.39
C PRO A 179 17.18 2.02 19.95
N ARG A 180 17.09 3.19 19.29
CA ARG A 180 16.21 4.32 19.69
C ARG A 180 14.79 4.23 19.11
N ASN A 181 14.37 3.10 18.58
CA ASN A 181 13.09 2.85 17.94
C ASN A 181 12.84 3.61 16.61
N TRP A 182 13.58 4.65 16.29
CA TRP A 182 13.42 5.45 15.08
C TRP A 182 14.74 5.66 14.38
N LEU A 183 14.77 5.49 13.07
CA LEU A 183 15.89 5.81 12.20
C LEU A 183 15.61 7.14 11.50
N ASN A 184 16.48 8.13 11.70
CA ASN A 184 16.41 9.38 10.97
C ASN A 184 16.89 9.17 9.54
N VAL A 185 16.14 9.72 8.59
CA VAL A 185 16.47 9.72 7.17
C VAL A 185 16.66 11.16 6.71
N HIS A 186 17.78 11.43 6.06
CA HIS A 186 18.26 12.76 5.71
C HIS A 186 18.19 12.99 4.18
N SER A 187 18.28 14.26 3.77
CA SER A 187 18.29 14.65 2.36
C SER A 187 19.61 14.31 1.64
N GLY A 188 20.66 13.98 2.38
CA GLY A 188 21.99 13.61 1.87
C GLY A 188 22.75 12.77 2.89
N PRO A 189 23.92 12.19 2.50
CA PRO A 189 24.72 11.29 3.34
C PRO A 189 25.54 12.06 4.38
N SER A 190 24.86 12.78 5.28
CA SER A 190 25.49 13.57 6.34
C SER A 190 24.51 13.80 7.51
N GLU A 191 25.00 13.74 8.74
CA GLU A 191 24.22 14.10 9.93
C GLU A 191 23.79 15.58 9.94
N ASN A 192 24.49 16.44 9.23
CA ASN A 192 24.15 17.87 9.07
C ASN A 192 23.11 18.12 7.96
N ALA A 193 22.83 17.13 7.12
CA ALA A 193 21.80 17.25 6.10
C ALA A 193 20.41 17.32 6.74
N GLN A 194 19.48 18.01 6.09
CA GLN A 194 18.12 18.16 6.58
C GLN A 194 17.48 16.79 6.80
N ARG A 195 16.92 16.55 7.98
CA ARG A 195 16.10 15.38 8.24
C ARG A 195 14.82 15.47 7.42
N ARG A 196 14.53 14.46 6.60
CA ARG A 196 13.35 14.37 5.75
C ARG A 196 12.20 13.65 6.48
N PHE A 197 12.49 12.46 6.99
CA PHE A 197 11.50 11.62 7.68
C PHE A 197 12.19 10.67 8.68
N GLN A 198 11.41 9.85 9.33
CA GLN A 198 11.88 8.82 10.27
C GLN A 198 11.25 7.48 9.90
N VAL A 199 11.99 6.39 10.11
CA VAL A 199 11.53 5.03 9.92
C VAL A 199 11.59 4.27 11.24
N HIS A 200 10.52 3.56 11.57
CA HIS A 200 10.42 2.84 12.83
C HIS A 200 11.33 1.59 12.82
N LYS A 201 11.82 1.22 14.00
CA LYS A 201 12.55 -0.04 14.20
C LYS A 201 11.67 -1.23 13.79
N GLY A 202 12.27 -2.19 13.08
CA GLY A 202 11.58 -3.36 12.55
C GLY A 202 10.95 -3.15 11.16
N SER A 203 10.90 -1.90 10.66
CA SER A 203 10.45 -1.65 9.29
C SER A 203 11.44 -2.18 8.28
N ILE A 204 10.92 -2.69 7.16
CA ILE A 204 11.71 -3.10 6.00
C ILE A 204 11.79 -1.90 5.06
N VAL A 205 12.99 -1.61 4.56
CA VAL A 205 13.29 -0.56 3.60
C VAL A 205 13.99 -1.14 2.38
N ASP A 206 13.79 -0.53 1.22
CA ASP A 206 14.57 -0.82 0.03
C ASP A 206 15.88 -0.01 0.08
N VAL A 207 17.00 -0.65 -0.19
CA VAL A 207 18.31 0.01 -0.31
C VAL A 207 18.59 0.26 -1.78
N LEU A 208 18.78 1.54 -2.15
CA LEU A 208 18.96 2.00 -3.53
C LEU A 208 20.43 2.29 -3.85
N ALA A 209 21.21 2.73 -2.86
CA ALA A 209 22.64 2.98 -3.00
C ALA A 209 23.35 2.79 -1.66
N THR A 210 24.61 2.40 -1.69
CA THR A 210 25.44 2.20 -0.50
C THR A 210 26.71 3.05 -0.59
N GLU A 211 26.98 3.80 0.49
CA GLU A 211 28.24 4.44 0.81
C GLU A 211 28.76 3.86 2.14
N PRO A 212 30.01 4.06 2.52
CA PRO A 212 30.62 3.39 3.68
C PRO A 212 29.83 3.55 4.99
N GLU A 213 29.26 4.73 5.23
CA GLU A 213 28.52 5.01 6.47
C GLU A 213 27.04 5.31 6.24
N TRP A 214 26.60 5.54 5.00
CA TRP A 214 25.27 5.98 4.63
C TRP A 214 24.70 5.14 3.50
N TRP A 215 23.46 4.67 3.68
CA TRP A 215 22.71 4.03 2.60
C TRP A 215 21.56 4.90 2.17
N GLN A 216 21.39 5.04 0.87
CA GLN A 216 20.18 5.63 0.34
C GLN A 216 19.06 4.59 0.41
N ILE A 217 18.01 4.94 1.11
CA ILE A 217 16.88 4.04 1.33
C ILE A 217 15.60 4.63 0.79
N ARG A 218 14.70 3.75 0.39
CA ARG A 218 13.30 4.07 0.10
C ARG A 218 12.42 3.41 1.15
N TYR A 219 11.49 4.19 1.71
CA TYR A 219 10.44 3.71 2.59
C TYR A 219 9.11 4.30 2.15
N GLY A 220 8.21 3.46 1.62
CA GLY A 220 7.06 3.93 0.85
C GLY A 220 7.53 4.71 -0.38
N ASN A 221 6.98 5.91 -0.57
CA ASN A 221 7.36 6.82 -1.67
C ASN A 221 8.48 7.80 -1.29
N GLN A 222 9.03 7.70 -0.08
CA GLN A 222 10.05 8.62 0.41
C GLN A 222 11.45 8.03 0.22
N ILE A 223 12.36 8.83 -0.34
CA ILE A 223 13.76 8.47 -0.53
C ILE A 223 14.64 9.41 0.28
N GLY A 224 15.69 8.86 0.91
CA GLY A 224 16.69 9.63 1.62
C GLY A 224 17.83 8.77 2.12
N TRP A 225 18.72 9.36 2.88
CA TRP A 225 19.95 8.74 3.36
C TRP A 225 19.86 8.43 4.84
N ALA A 226 20.22 7.24 5.22
CA ALA A 226 20.24 6.76 6.59
C ALA A 226 21.58 6.13 6.95
N LEU A 227 21.95 6.18 8.23
CA LEU A 227 23.18 5.56 8.71
C LEU A 227 23.11 4.04 8.56
N ALA A 228 24.04 3.49 7.78
CA ALA A 228 24.12 2.06 7.44
C ALA A 228 24.16 1.15 8.67
N LYS A 229 24.83 1.58 9.76
CA LYS A 229 24.95 0.82 11.02
C LYS A 229 23.61 0.47 11.70
N TYR A 230 22.52 1.12 11.29
CA TYR A 230 21.17 0.86 11.81
C TYR A 230 20.29 0.09 10.80
N LEU A 231 20.90 -0.46 9.77
CA LEU A 231 20.24 -1.23 8.74
C LEU A 231 20.88 -2.62 8.66
N SER A 232 20.09 -3.66 8.77
CA SER A 232 20.53 -5.05 8.58
C SER A 232 19.98 -5.58 7.28
N PRO A 233 20.83 -5.96 6.30
CA PRO A 233 20.37 -6.59 5.08
C PRO A 233 19.48 -7.80 5.39
N ILE A 234 18.40 -7.94 4.66
CA ILE A 234 17.62 -9.17 4.61
C ILE A 234 18.22 -9.97 3.47
N GLU A 235 18.85 -11.11 3.79
CA GLU A 235 19.23 -12.06 2.77
C GLU A 235 17.98 -12.48 2.01
N ALA A 236 18.00 -12.36 0.68
CA ALA A 236 16.97 -12.99 -0.12
C ALA A 236 16.96 -14.48 0.26
N PRO A 237 15.76 -15.12 0.37
CA PRO A 237 15.75 -16.57 0.49
C PRO A 237 16.65 -17.10 -0.62
N GLU A 238 17.65 -17.91 -0.28
CA GLU A 238 18.45 -18.61 -1.28
C GLU A 238 17.44 -19.26 -2.22
N GLU A 239 17.46 -18.85 -3.49
CA GLU A 239 16.72 -19.53 -4.53
C GLU A 239 17.14 -20.99 -4.40
N PRO A 240 16.22 -21.96 -4.22
CA PRO A 240 16.62 -23.33 -4.02
C PRO A 240 17.59 -23.67 -5.15
N GLU A 241 18.83 -24.02 -4.78
CA GLU A 241 19.84 -24.46 -5.73
C GLU A 241 19.14 -25.41 -6.69
N GLN A 242 19.04 -25.01 -7.96
CA GLN A 242 18.62 -25.96 -8.98
C GLN A 242 19.56 -27.14 -8.81
N PRO A 243 19.04 -28.37 -8.69
CA PRO A 243 19.91 -29.54 -8.60
C PRO A 243 20.90 -29.42 -9.75
N GLU A 244 22.18 -29.36 -9.45
CA GLU A 244 23.22 -29.43 -10.46
C GLU A 244 22.86 -30.63 -11.36
N GLU A 245 22.49 -30.30 -12.62
CA GLU A 245 22.42 -31.37 -13.62
C GLU A 245 23.77 -32.07 -13.60
N PRO A 246 23.80 -33.42 -13.46
CA PRO A 246 25.04 -34.15 -13.44
C PRO A 246 25.84 -33.75 -14.68
N GLU A 247 27.09 -33.32 -14.46
CA GLU A 247 28.05 -33.04 -15.53
C GLU A 247 28.01 -34.22 -16.54
N THR A 248 27.21 -34.05 -17.58
CA THR A 248 27.32 -34.88 -18.76
C THR A 248 28.62 -34.47 -19.42
N GLN A 249 29.63 -35.31 -19.28
CA GLN A 249 30.84 -35.27 -20.11
C GLN A 249 30.37 -35.01 -21.55
N GLU A 250 30.75 -33.85 -22.11
CA GLU A 250 30.54 -33.56 -23.51
C GLU A 250 31.12 -34.69 -24.35
N PRO A 251 30.32 -35.37 -25.16
CA PRO A 251 30.90 -36.18 -26.23
C PRO A 251 31.48 -35.17 -27.23
N ASP A 252 32.72 -35.44 -27.59
CA ASP A 252 33.55 -34.77 -28.60
C ASP A 252 32.71 -34.13 -29.72
N ALA A 253 32.86 -32.82 -29.88
CA ALA A 253 32.09 -32.01 -30.82
C ALA A 253 32.37 -32.38 -32.27
N GLY A 254 31.71 -33.42 -32.73
CA GLY A 254 31.47 -33.62 -34.16
C GLY A 254 30.42 -32.62 -34.59
N SER A 255 30.83 -31.57 -35.31
CA SER A 255 29.94 -30.63 -35.93
C SER A 255 28.91 -31.38 -36.81
N ILE A 256 27.67 -31.46 -36.32
CA ILE A 256 26.54 -31.93 -37.12
C ILE A 256 26.22 -30.81 -38.10
N ALA A 257 26.78 -30.92 -39.31
CA ALA A 257 26.37 -30.08 -40.41
C ALA A 257 24.92 -30.48 -40.80
N ILE A 258 23.96 -29.63 -40.49
CA ILE A 258 22.59 -29.76 -40.95
C ILE A 258 22.65 -29.62 -42.47
N SER A 259 22.20 -30.63 -43.19
CA SER A 259 22.20 -30.60 -44.66
C SER A 259 21.21 -29.53 -45.17
N PRO A 260 21.44 -28.92 -46.32
CA PRO A 260 20.47 -27.99 -46.92
C PRO A 260 19.07 -28.59 -47.09
N ASP A 261 18.97 -29.88 -47.24
CA ASP A 261 17.70 -30.62 -47.40
C ASP A 261 16.96 -30.72 -46.05
N ASP A 262 17.67 -30.96 -44.92
CA ASP A 262 17.10 -31.00 -43.59
C ASP A 262 16.62 -29.60 -43.16
N LEU A 263 17.33 -28.55 -43.55
CA LEU A 263 16.91 -27.17 -43.32
C LEU A 263 15.63 -26.80 -44.06
N ASN A 264 15.52 -27.25 -45.35
CA ASN A 264 14.30 -27.05 -46.13
C ASN A 264 13.10 -27.83 -45.58
N GLU A 265 13.33 -29.01 -45.01
CA GLU A 265 12.26 -29.81 -44.40
C GLU A 265 11.76 -29.12 -43.10
N LEU A 266 12.64 -28.57 -42.28
CA LEU A 266 12.28 -27.75 -41.11
C LEU A 266 11.46 -26.51 -41.47
N ILE A 267 11.85 -25.79 -42.53
CA ILE A 267 11.11 -24.63 -43.03
C ILE A 267 9.70 -25.05 -43.53
N ASN A 268 9.59 -26.18 -44.23
CA ASN A 268 8.29 -26.70 -44.67
C ASN A 268 7.39 -27.12 -43.50
N ILE A 269 7.93 -27.73 -42.46
CA ILE A 269 7.17 -28.09 -41.26
C ILE A 269 6.65 -26.83 -40.56
N THR A 270 7.50 -25.79 -40.43
CA THR A 270 7.13 -24.50 -39.80
C THR A 270 6.00 -23.82 -40.58
N ASN A 271 6.08 -23.77 -41.90
CA ASN A 271 5.04 -23.20 -42.76
C ASN A 271 3.71 -23.94 -42.63
N ARG A 272 3.72 -25.27 -42.61
CA ARG A 272 2.52 -26.09 -42.41
C ARG A 272 1.89 -25.89 -41.03
N LEU A 273 2.72 -25.66 -39.98
CA LEU A 273 2.24 -25.37 -38.64
C LEU A 273 1.54 -24.00 -38.59
N ASN A 274 2.11 -23.00 -39.24
CA ASN A 274 1.52 -21.66 -39.33
C ASN A 274 0.19 -21.66 -40.11
N ASP A 275 0.09 -22.43 -41.20
CA ASP A 275 -1.16 -22.61 -41.97
C ASP A 275 -2.24 -23.31 -41.13
N LEU A 276 -1.87 -24.30 -40.31
CA LEU A 276 -2.80 -24.96 -39.40
C LEU A 276 -3.28 -24.02 -38.29
N LEU A 277 -2.39 -23.22 -37.71
CA LEU A 277 -2.73 -22.21 -36.68
C LEU A 277 -3.66 -21.13 -37.26
N ALA A 278 -3.43 -20.70 -38.51
CA ALA A 278 -4.32 -19.74 -39.19
C ALA A 278 -5.72 -20.31 -39.41
N LYS A 279 -5.83 -21.62 -39.73
CA LYS A 279 -7.12 -22.30 -39.87
C LYS A 279 -7.87 -22.49 -38.54
N ILE A 280 -7.16 -22.70 -37.44
CA ILE A 280 -7.76 -22.81 -36.09
C ILE A 280 -8.21 -21.43 -35.60
N GLY A 281 -7.41 -20.36 -35.84
CA GLY A 281 -7.76 -18.99 -35.48
C GLY A 281 -8.98 -18.42 -36.19
N GLY A 282 -9.41 -19.01 -37.33
CA GLY A 282 -10.59 -18.62 -38.07
C GLY A 282 -11.91 -19.26 -37.59
N TYR A 283 -11.89 -20.07 -36.53
CA TYR A 283 -13.07 -20.73 -35.94
C TYR A 283 -13.53 -20.15 -34.61
N VAL A 284 -12.96 -19.04 -34.18
CA VAL A 284 -13.38 -18.30 -32.98
C VAL A 284 -13.74 -16.88 -33.40
N GLY A 285 -14.93 -16.73 -33.94
CA GLY A 285 -15.60 -15.48 -34.30
C GLY A 285 -17.09 -15.62 -34.04
#